data_05d79a462a5e9fdc6256226932cc905d
#
_entry.id   05d79a462a5e9fdc6256226932cc905d
#
_cell.length_a   1.000
_cell.length_b   1.000
_cell.length_c   1.000
_cell.angle_alpha   90.00
_cell.angle_beta   90.00
_cell.angle_gamma   90.00
#
_symmetry.space_group_name_H-M   'P 1'
#
loop_
_entity.id
_entity.type
_entity.pdbx_description
1 polymer ?
#
loop_
_entity_poly.entity_id
_entity_poly.type
_entity_poly.pdbx_seq_one_letter_code
_entity_poly.pdbx_strand_id
1 'polypeptide(L)'
;LEIDSAATSREEIGNTPHYGTVRKLREENVPLIPHRARQMTRNDYLYYDYLIGMDTANIRNMIKIAGGEDSQGKIYKMLSFAGYEHTHRLSEAGDVADPWYTGDFEATYRDVKNGCEGLLAYIKENHEFTL
;
A
#
# COMPACT_ATOMS: atom_id res chain seq x y z
N LEU A 1 10.89 -4.63 -10.74
CA LEU A 1 10.19 -4.35 -9.48
C LEU A 1 9.82 -5.63 -8.75
N GLU A 2 10.08 -5.68 -7.47
CA GLU A 2 9.59 -6.71 -6.58
C GLU A 2 8.52 -6.11 -5.68
N ILE A 3 7.30 -6.65 -5.74
CA ILE A 3 6.14 -6.12 -5.02
C ILE A 3 5.55 -7.23 -4.16
N ASP A 4 5.29 -6.92 -2.90
CA ASP A 4 4.61 -7.82 -1.99
C ASP A 4 3.69 -7.03 -1.07
N SER A 5 2.85 -7.72 -0.32
CA SER A 5 1.96 -7.11 0.66
C SER A 5 2.03 -7.85 2.00
N ALA A 6 1.77 -7.09 3.06
CA ALA A 6 1.78 -7.60 4.41
C ALA A 6 0.84 -6.78 5.28
N ALA A 7 0.44 -7.33 6.41
CA ALA A 7 -0.37 -6.62 7.39
C ALA A 7 0.47 -6.23 8.60
N THR A 8 0.01 -5.24 9.36
CA THR A 8 0.66 -4.86 10.62
C THR A 8 0.17 -5.70 11.80
N SER A 9 -0.95 -6.42 11.63
CA SER A 9 -1.52 -7.29 12.65
C SER A 9 -1.42 -8.76 12.28
N ARG A 10 -1.79 -9.65 13.22
CA ARG A 10 -1.82 -11.10 13.02
C ARG A 10 -3.22 -11.64 12.74
N GLU A 11 -4.24 -10.80 12.78
CA GLU A 11 -5.64 -11.24 12.74
C GLU A 11 -6.01 -12.03 11.50
N GLU A 12 -5.42 -11.67 10.35
CA GLU A 12 -5.75 -12.26 9.06
C GLU A 12 -4.65 -13.18 8.49
N ILE A 13 -3.65 -13.56 9.29
CA ILE A 13 -2.54 -14.39 8.81
C ILE A 13 -3.07 -15.67 8.16
N GLY A 14 -2.63 -15.92 6.94
CA GLY A 14 -3.02 -17.08 6.14
C GLY A 14 -4.34 -16.95 5.41
N ASN A 15 -5.11 -15.92 5.67
CA ASN A 15 -6.40 -15.71 5.02
C ASN A 15 -6.21 -15.19 3.58
N THR A 16 -7.15 -15.57 2.73
CA THR A 16 -7.26 -15.03 1.37
C THR A 16 -7.93 -13.66 1.41
N PRO A 17 -7.84 -12.86 0.33
CA PRO A 17 -8.50 -11.55 0.27
C PRO A 17 -9.99 -11.61 0.57
N HIS A 18 -10.51 -10.56 1.19
CA HIS A 18 -11.92 -10.44 1.51
C HIS A 18 -12.77 -10.54 0.24
N TYR A 19 -13.96 -11.15 0.36
CA TYR A 19 -14.89 -11.36 -0.75
C TYR A 19 -15.20 -10.08 -1.53
N GLY A 20 -15.44 -8.95 -0.83
CA GLY A 20 -15.71 -7.67 -1.48
C GLY A 20 -14.53 -7.16 -2.31
N THR A 21 -13.30 -7.39 -1.85
CA THR A 21 -12.08 -7.07 -2.60
C THR A 21 -12.01 -7.91 -3.87
N VAL A 22 -12.23 -9.21 -3.76
CA VAL A 22 -12.21 -10.12 -4.91
C VAL A 22 -13.25 -9.68 -5.94
N ARG A 23 -14.48 -9.39 -5.49
CA ARG A 23 -15.56 -8.95 -6.37
C ARG A 23 -15.21 -7.63 -7.09
N LYS A 24 -14.67 -6.64 -6.36
CA LYS A 24 -14.32 -5.35 -6.93
C LYS A 24 -13.23 -5.48 -7.99
N LEU A 25 -12.19 -6.25 -7.71
CA LEU A 25 -11.12 -6.49 -8.69
C LEU A 25 -11.65 -7.18 -9.94
N ARG A 26 -12.59 -8.12 -9.78
CA ARG A 26 -13.24 -8.77 -10.92
C ARG A 26 -14.05 -7.79 -11.75
N GLU A 27 -14.81 -6.90 -11.13
CA GLU A 27 -15.58 -5.85 -11.82
C GLU A 27 -14.67 -4.93 -12.64
N GLU A 28 -13.48 -4.65 -12.14
CA GLU A 28 -12.50 -3.77 -12.80
C GLU A 28 -11.54 -4.52 -13.73
N ASN A 29 -11.73 -5.83 -13.92
CA ASN A 29 -10.87 -6.66 -14.76
C ASN A 29 -9.40 -6.66 -14.31
N VAL A 30 -9.16 -6.55 -13.00
CA VAL A 30 -7.81 -6.65 -12.43
C VAL A 30 -7.56 -8.10 -12.02
N PRO A 31 -6.53 -8.76 -12.58
CA PRO A 31 -6.20 -10.12 -12.18
C PRO A 31 -5.81 -10.20 -10.71
N LEU A 32 -6.38 -11.17 -10.00
CA LEU A 32 -6.01 -11.43 -8.62
C LEU A 32 -4.95 -12.53 -8.60
N ILE A 33 -3.74 -12.16 -8.21
CA ILE A 33 -2.67 -13.13 -8.00
C ILE A 33 -2.91 -13.80 -6.64
N PRO A 34 -2.84 -15.13 -6.54
CA PRO A 34 -3.03 -15.80 -5.27
C PRO A 34 -2.11 -15.24 -4.19
N HIS A 35 -2.70 -14.84 -3.07
CA HIS A 35 -1.99 -14.23 -1.95
C HIS A 35 -2.69 -14.57 -0.64
N ARG A 36 -1.90 -14.82 0.40
CA ARG A 36 -2.41 -15.00 1.75
C ARG A 36 -1.79 -13.94 2.66
N ALA A 37 -2.58 -13.44 3.59
CA ALA A 37 -2.11 -12.44 4.53
C ALA A 37 -0.93 -12.96 5.35
N ARG A 38 0.08 -12.13 5.48
CA ARG A 38 1.22 -12.33 6.38
C ARG A 38 1.48 -11.07 7.17
N GLN A 39 2.16 -11.17 8.29
CA GLN A 39 2.53 -10.00 9.06
C GLN A 39 3.85 -9.42 8.56
N MET A 40 3.92 -8.08 8.50
CA MET A 40 5.17 -7.35 8.26
C MET A 40 6.18 -7.67 9.35
N THR A 41 7.46 -7.79 8.95
CA THR A 41 8.58 -8.00 9.85
C THR A 41 9.60 -6.88 9.70
N ARG A 42 10.55 -6.79 10.65
CA ARG A 42 11.67 -5.85 10.54
C ARG A 42 12.52 -6.12 9.29
N ASN A 43 12.63 -7.39 8.87
CA ASN A 43 13.34 -7.73 7.65
C ASN A 43 12.71 -7.10 6.42
N ASP A 44 11.38 -6.96 6.39
CA ASP A 44 10.70 -6.24 5.31
C ASP A 44 11.16 -4.78 5.24
N TYR A 45 11.30 -4.13 6.39
CA TYR A 45 11.79 -2.76 6.44
C TYR A 45 13.21 -2.65 5.89
N LEU A 46 14.07 -3.61 6.18
CA LEU A 46 15.45 -3.59 5.71
C LEU A 46 15.57 -3.95 4.23
N TYR A 47 14.68 -4.80 3.73
CA TYR A 47 14.75 -5.36 2.38
C TYR A 47 14.14 -4.48 1.31
N TYR A 48 12.95 -3.92 1.54
CA TYR A 48 12.24 -3.14 0.54
C TYR A 48 12.68 -1.68 0.54
N ASP A 49 12.68 -1.06 -0.64
CA ASP A 49 13.02 0.37 -0.79
C ASP A 49 11.87 1.28 -0.37
N TYR A 50 10.63 0.84 -0.53
CA TYR A 50 9.42 1.56 -0.20
C TYR A 50 8.46 0.70 0.58
N LEU A 51 7.95 1.23 1.68
CA LEU A 51 6.93 0.56 2.49
C LEU A 51 5.73 1.49 2.57
N ILE A 52 4.61 1.05 2.02
CA ILE A 52 3.44 1.90 1.79
C ILE A 52 2.31 1.46 2.71
N GLY A 53 1.87 2.37 3.59
CA GLY A 53 0.73 2.15 4.46
C GLY A 53 -0.52 2.84 3.92
N MET A 54 -1.68 2.31 4.26
CA MET A 54 -2.96 2.84 3.76
C MET A 54 -3.48 3.98 4.63
N ASP A 55 -3.20 3.95 5.92
CA ASP A 55 -3.72 4.91 6.89
C ASP A 55 -2.71 5.23 8.00
N THR A 56 -3.08 6.18 8.84
CA THR A 56 -2.24 6.61 9.96
C THR A 56 -1.93 5.48 10.96
N ALA A 57 -2.90 4.60 11.21
CA ALA A 57 -2.68 3.46 12.10
C ALA A 57 -1.67 2.48 11.51
N ASN A 58 -1.73 2.21 10.21
CA ASN A 58 -0.73 1.40 9.53
C ASN A 58 0.67 2.02 9.69
N ILE A 59 0.82 3.30 9.41
CA ILE A 59 2.11 3.99 9.50
C ILE A 59 2.69 3.85 10.91
N ARG A 60 1.89 4.09 11.94
CA ARG A 60 2.32 3.97 13.34
C ARG A 60 2.81 2.56 13.67
N ASN A 61 2.07 1.56 13.25
CA ASN A 61 2.42 0.16 13.52
C ASN A 61 3.63 -0.29 12.69
N MET A 62 3.75 0.19 11.45
CA MET A 62 4.92 -0.09 10.61
C MET A 62 6.20 0.49 11.24
N ILE A 63 6.14 1.69 11.79
CA ILE A 63 7.26 2.30 12.48
C ILE A 63 7.67 1.48 13.70
N LYS A 64 6.71 0.98 14.49
CA LYS A 64 7.01 0.09 15.61
C LYS A 64 7.73 -1.18 15.17
N ILE A 65 7.25 -1.81 14.11
CA ILE A 65 7.85 -3.03 13.56
C ILE A 65 9.26 -2.74 13.02
N ALA A 66 9.48 -1.57 12.45
CA ALA A 66 10.78 -1.15 11.93
C ALA A 66 11.82 -0.89 13.02
N GLY A 67 11.41 -0.84 14.28
CA GLY A 67 12.31 -0.65 15.42
C GLY A 67 12.08 0.63 16.20
N GLY A 68 10.96 1.32 15.97
CA GLY A 68 10.54 2.51 16.70
C GLY A 68 10.69 3.83 15.95
N GLU A 69 11.39 3.81 14.81
CA GLU A 69 11.55 4.99 13.95
C GLU A 69 11.77 4.60 12.49
N ASP A 70 11.43 5.49 11.58
CA ASP A 70 11.72 5.34 10.15
C ASP A 70 13.07 5.97 9.81
N SER A 71 14.15 5.34 10.29
CA SER A 71 15.50 5.90 10.18
C SER A 71 16.00 6.01 8.74
N GLN A 72 15.45 5.22 7.82
CA GLN A 72 15.85 5.22 6.42
C GLN A 72 14.88 5.99 5.50
N GLY A 73 13.83 6.58 6.07
CA GLY A 73 12.87 7.37 5.30
C GLY A 73 12.13 6.58 4.24
N LYS A 74 11.73 5.34 4.53
CA LYS A 74 11.11 4.43 3.56
C LYS A 74 9.59 4.31 3.67
N ILE A 75 9.00 4.80 4.76
CA ILE A 75 7.59 4.59 5.07
C ILE A 75 6.76 5.77 4.56
N TYR A 76 5.77 5.48 3.73
CA TYR A 76 4.91 6.47 3.10
C TYR A 76 3.45 6.05 3.20
N LYS A 77 2.54 7.01 3.15
CA LYS A 77 1.12 6.72 2.91
C LYS A 77 0.84 6.57 1.42
N MET A 78 -0.05 5.65 1.05
CA MET A 78 -0.45 5.44 -0.34
C MET A 78 -0.92 6.74 -0.98
N LEU A 79 -1.78 7.51 -0.31
CA LEU A 79 -2.33 8.74 -0.86
C LEU A 79 -1.32 9.89 -0.97
N SER A 80 -0.13 9.77 -0.37
CA SER A 80 0.94 10.75 -0.62
C SER A 80 1.36 10.80 -2.08
N PHE A 81 1.17 9.70 -2.81
CA PHE A 81 1.54 9.60 -4.22
C PHE A 81 0.42 9.97 -5.18
N ALA A 82 -0.84 10.05 -4.70
CA ALA A 82 -1.97 10.33 -5.57
C ALA A 82 -1.78 11.66 -6.31
N GLY A 83 -1.89 11.61 -7.65
CA GLY A 83 -1.70 12.78 -8.50
C GLY A 83 -0.25 13.13 -8.81
N TYR A 84 0.72 12.38 -8.31
CA TYR A 84 2.15 12.66 -8.54
C TYR A 84 2.50 12.71 -10.03
N GLU A 85 1.86 11.89 -10.86
CA GLU A 85 2.06 11.88 -12.31
C GLU A 85 1.71 13.21 -12.98
N HIS A 86 0.93 14.06 -12.32
CA HIS A 86 0.53 15.38 -12.82
C HIS A 86 1.29 16.52 -12.13
N THR A 87 1.54 16.39 -10.83
CA THR A 87 2.10 17.49 -10.00
C THR A 87 3.59 17.41 -9.77
N HIS A 88 4.17 16.21 -9.89
CA HIS A 88 5.55 15.89 -9.51
C HIS A 88 5.87 16.21 -8.03
N ARG A 89 4.84 16.18 -7.17
CA ARG A 89 4.97 16.43 -5.73
C ARG A 89 4.24 15.38 -4.93
N LEU A 90 4.87 14.97 -3.81
CA LEU A 90 4.19 14.22 -2.78
C LEU A 90 3.26 15.17 -2.01
N SER A 91 2.10 14.67 -1.61
CA SER A 91 1.11 15.45 -0.85
C SER A 91 1.06 15.03 0.61
N GLU A 92 0.54 15.91 1.46
CA GLU A 92 0.08 15.50 2.79
C GLU A 92 -1.18 14.67 2.58
N ALA A 93 -1.08 13.39 2.90
CA ALA A 93 -2.10 12.45 2.54
C ALA A 93 -3.10 12.21 3.64
N GLY A 94 -4.37 12.12 3.25
CA GLY A 94 -5.38 11.47 4.05
C GLY A 94 -5.20 9.95 4.07
N ASP A 95 -6.09 9.29 4.77
CA ASP A 95 -6.11 7.84 4.86
C ASP A 95 -6.97 7.25 3.74
N VAL A 96 -6.55 6.10 3.21
CA VAL A 96 -7.41 5.30 2.35
C VAL A 96 -8.55 4.74 3.21
N ALA A 97 -9.80 4.91 2.76
CA ALA A 97 -10.95 4.41 3.50
C ALA A 97 -10.88 2.88 3.61
N ASP A 98 -11.05 2.37 4.84
CA ASP A 98 -11.10 0.93 5.07
C ASP A 98 -12.49 0.41 4.73
N PRO A 99 -12.65 -0.42 3.70
CA PRO A 99 -13.96 -0.92 3.29
C PRO A 99 -14.59 -1.86 4.30
N TRP A 100 -13.82 -2.38 5.26
CA TRP A 100 -14.36 -3.16 6.36
C TRP A 100 -15.34 -2.34 7.21
N TYR A 101 -15.05 -1.03 7.42
CA TYR A 101 -15.93 -0.13 8.18
C TYR A 101 -16.97 0.55 7.31
N THR A 102 -16.59 0.95 6.11
CA THR A 102 -17.48 1.74 5.23
C THR A 102 -18.35 0.89 4.31
N GLY A 103 -17.91 -0.34 4.01
CA GLY A 103 -18.53 -1.17 2.96
C GLY A 103 -18.31 -0.63 1.55
N ASP A 104 -17.58 0.47 1.38
CA ASP A 104 -17.38 1.15 0.10
C ASP A 104 -16.08 0.72 -0.58
N PHE A 105 -16.12 -0.42 -1.26
CA PHE A 105 -14.98 -0.92 -2.01
C PHE A 105 -14.66 -0.08 -3.25
N GLU A 106 -15.64 0.67 -3.75
CA GLU A 106 -15.44 1.59 -4.88
C GLU A 106 -14.47 2.72 -4.52
N ALA A 107 -14.70 3.39 -3.39
CA ALA A 107 -13.85 4.47 -2.91
C ALA A 107 -12.44 3.96 -2.61
N THR A 108 -12.33 2.81 -1.95
CA THR A 108 -11.04 2.19 -1.65
C THR A 108 -10.26 1.85 -2.92
N TYR A 109 -10.93 1.24 -3.89
CA TYR A 109 -10.31 0.91 -5.17
C TYR A 109 -9.77 2.15 -5.88
N ARG A 110 -10.56 3.20 -5.94
CA ARG A 110 -10.19 4.46 -6.58
C ARG A 110 -8.96 5.09 -5.90
N ASP A 111 -8.96 5.15 -4.57
CA ASP A 111 -7.86 5.71 -3.80
C ASP A 111 -6.56 4.92 -4.02
N VAL A 112 -6.63 3.60 -3.95
CA VAL A 112 -5.46 2.73 -4.17
C VAL A 112 -4.96 2.85 -5.61
N LYS A 113 -5.85 2.87 -6.58
CA LYS A 113 -5.48 3.04 -7.98
C LYS A 113 -4.75 4.37 -8.20
N ASN A 114 -5.32 5.47 -7.69
CA ASN A 114 -4.72 6.79 -7.81
C ASN A 114 -3.34 6.85 -7.13
N GLY A 115 -3.22 6.27 -5.95
CA GLY A 115 -1.95 6.17 -5.25
C GLY A 115 -0.91 5.36 -6.02
N CYS A 116 -1.31 4.22 -6.56
CA CYS A 116 -0.41 3.35 -7.33
C CYS A 116 0.07 4.01 -8.62
N GLU A 117 -0.80 4.72 -9.33
CA GLU A 117 -0.40 5.45 -10.54
C GLU A 117 0.66 6.52 -10.23
N GLY A 118 0.45 7.28 -9.16
CA GLY A 118 1.42 8.27 -8.71
C GLY A 118 2.71 7.65 -8.18
N LEU A 119 2.62 6.56 -7.45
CA LEU A 119 3.78 5.82 -6.95
C LEU A 119 4.64 5.29 -8.10
N LEU A 120 4.02 4.73 -9.13
CA LEU A 120 4.75 4.25 -10.29
C LEU A 120 5.49 5.39 -10.99
N ALA A 121 4.85 6.55 -11.16
CA ALA A 121 5.49 7.73 -11.73
C ALA A 121 6.67 8.20 -10.87
N TYR A 122 6.51 8.22 -9.55
CA TYR A 122 7.56 8.59 -8.61
C TYR A 122 8.77 7.65 -8.72
N ILE A 123 8.52 6.35 -8.76
CA ILE A 123 9.59 5.35 -8.88
C ILE A 123 10.33 5.53 -10.21
N LYS A 124 9.61 5.73 -11.31
CA LYS A 124 10.23 5.96 -12.63
C LYS A 124 11.14 7.18 -12.68
N GLU A 125 10.77 8.24 -11.98
CA GLU A 125 11.59 9.47 -11.92
C GLU A 125 12.84 9.30 -11.06
N ASN A 126 12.79 8.47 -10.03
CA ASN A 126 13.86 8.36 -9.03
C ASN A 126 14.74 7.13 -9.21
N HIS A 127 14.39 6.21 -10.09
CA HIS A 127 15.13 4.98 -10.32
C HIS A 127 15.14 4.63 -11.79
N GLU A 128 16.21 3.97 -12.24
CA GLU A 128 16.25 3.32 -13.54
C GLU A 128 15.79 1.88 -13.37
N PHE A 129 14.75 1.48 -14.13
CA PHE A 129 14.29 0.10 -14.16
C PHE A 129 13.54 -0.19 -15.45
N THR A 130 13.49 -1.47 -15.81
CA THR A 130 12.72 -1.97 -16.94
C THR A 130 11.47 -2.69 -16.43
N LEU A 131 10.33 -2.33 -16.97
CA LEU A 131 9.08 -3.02 -16.67
C LEU A 131 8.91 -4.28 -17.50
#